data_e47fa7ffc64bd0f4444f92a767372eed
#
_entry.id   e47fa7ffc64bd0f4444f92a767372eed
#
_cell.length_a   1.000
_cell.length_b   1.000
_cell.length_c   1.000
_cell.angle_alpha   90.00
_cell.angle_beta   90.00
_cell.angle_gamma   90.00
#
_symmetry.space_group_name_H-M   'P 1'
#
loop_
_entity.id
_entity.type
_entity.pdbx_description
1 polymer ?
#
loop_
_entity_poly.entity_id
_entity_poly.type
_entity_poly.pdbx_seq_one_letter_code
_entity_poly.pdbx_strand_id
1 'polypeptide(L)'
;MAENGKEEYIKELEETISEFLKPLKNIPFRIAIKAISGCDVIPFNKNNPDDKQLLMDLIAATRLAVKNANKSGIFTRRENEVGNHIEPFMIEALNQTGLTANRPETKEGKKKAVGYPDIFLKDRNGRPNYLECKTYNERNYQTTQRSFYFSPAERSTDFKVIYNARHLVVSFKIERAEREGKRAFLPVHWKIFSIDNLIGQIKHEFNSSNKQMYKDENLLAEGGLE
;
A
#
# COMPACT_ATOMS: atom_id res chain seq x y z
N MET A 1 -3.06 27.91 -43.93
CA MET A 1 -2.95 28.42 -42.54
C MET A 1 -3.53 27.48 -41.48
N ALA A 2 -4.59 26.72 -41.77
CA ALA A 2 -5.16 25.78 -40.78
C ALA A 2 -4.33 24.49 -40.52
N GLU A 3 -3.58 24.03 -41.52
CA GLU A 3 -2.75 22.81 -41.42
C GLU A 3 -1.51 23.02 -40.54
N ASN A 4 -0.80 24.13 -40.72
CA ASN A 4 0.39 24.47 -39.91
C ASN A 4 0.05 24.58 -38.40
N GLY A 5 -1.10 25.17 -38.05
CA GLY A 5 -1.51 25.28 -36.64
C GLY A 5 -1.87 23.93 -35.99
N LYS A 6 -2.32 22.96 -36.78
CA LYS A 6 -2.62 21.62 -36.31
C LYS A 6 -1.35 20.82 -36.08
N GLU A 7 -0.36 20.95 -36.93
CA GLU A 7 0.94 20.29 -36.78
C GLU A 7 1.71 20.82 -35.56
N GLU A 8 1.70 22.16 -35.36
CA GLU A 8 2.31 22.81 -34.21
C GLU A 8 1.65 22.36 -32.90
N TYR A 9 0.32 22.31 -32.84
CA TYR A 9 -0.42 21.80 -31.68
C TYR A 9 -0.09 20.31 -31.37
N ILE A 10 0.01 19.46 -32.40
CA ILE A 10 0.37 18.04 -32.20
C ILE A 10 1.76 17.93 -31.62
N LYS A 11 2.72 18.71 -32.09
CA LYS A 11 4.09 18.72 -31.61
C LYS A 11 4.16 19.17 -30.15
N GLU A 12 3.48 20.24 -29.76
CA GLU A 12 3.39 20.69 -28.38
C GLU A 12 2.76 19.63 -27.47
N LEU A 13 1.74 18.92 -27.95
CA LEU A 13 1.10 17.84 -27.21
C LEU A 13 2.05 16.66 -27.01
N GLU A 14 2.80 16.26 -28.04
CA GLU A 14 3.80 15.19 -27.96
C GLU A 14 4.91 15.53 -26.95
N GLU A 15 5.43 16.76 -26.98
CA GLU A 15 6.43 17.24 -26.02
C GLU A 15 5.87 17.21 -24.59
N THR A 16 4.66 17.71 -24.39
CA THR A 16 3.97 17.70 -23.08
C THR A 16 3.79 16.28 -22.55
N ILE A 17 3.28 15.37 -23.39
CA ILE A 17 3.10 13.96 -23.01
C ILE A 17 4.44 13.32 -22.67
N SER A 18 5.48 13.59 -23.47
CA SER A 18 6.83 13.07 -23.21
C SER A 18 7.38 13.53 -21.85
N GLU A 19 7.18 14.79 -21.49
CA GLU A 19 7.58 15.29 -20.16
C GLU A 19 6.78 14.65 -19.04
N PHE A 20 5.45 14.51 -19.19
CA PHE A 20 4.58 13.88 -18.20
C PHE A 20 4.92 12.40 -17.95
N LEU A 21 5.35 11.69 -18.98
CA LEU A 21 5.70 10.26 -18.87
C LEU A 21 7.08 10.03 -18.25
N LYS A 22 7.92 11.07 -18.10
CA LYS A 22 9.20 10.95 -17.42
C LYS A 22 8.99 10.66 -15.93
N PRO A 23 9.61 9.60 -15.39
CA PRO A 23 9.47 9.30 -13.96
C PRO A 23 10.15 10.38 -13.11
N LEU A 24 9.45 10.87 -12.08
CA LEU A 24 10.04 11.68 -11.03
C LEU A 24 10.77 10.74 -10.06
N LYS A 25 12.09 10.85 -9.98
CA LYS A 25 12.95 9.99 -9.15
C LYS A 25 13.33 10.68 -7.84
N ASN A 26 13.75 9.86 -6.86
CA ASN A 26 14.26 10.32 -5.56
C ASN A 26 13.25 11.17 -4.78
N ILE A 27 11.97 10.84 -4.88
CA ILE A 27 10.91 11.54 -4.17
C ILE A 27 10.81 10.99 -2.74
N PRO A 28 11.05 11.82 -1.69
CA PRO A 28 10.82 11.41 -0.32
C PRO A 28 9.34 11.12 -0.06
N PHE A 29 9.06 10.02 0.63
CA PHE A 29 7.71 9.59 0.98
C PHE A 29 6.90 10.70 1.66
N ARG A 30 7.50 11.44 2.60
CA ARG A 30 6.85 12.56 3.28
C ARG A 30 6.35 13.66 2.33
N ILE A 31 7.10 13.93 1.27
CA ILE A 31 6.70 14.92 0.25
C ILE A 31 5.52 14.38 -0.55
N ALA A 32 5.57 13.11 -0.97
CA ALA A 32 4.46 12.48 -1.69
C ALA A 32 3.17 12.47 -0.86
N ILE A 33 3.23 12.08 0.42
CA ILE A 33 2.07 12.09 1.33
C ILE A 33 1.53 13.51 1.51
N LYS A 34 2.40 14.49 1.77
CA LYS A 34 1.99 15.89 1.94
C LYS A 34 1.27 16.42 0.70
N ALA A 35 1.82 16.15 -0.48
CA ALA A 35 1.23 16.60 -1.75
C ALA A 35 -0.16 16.01 -2.02
N ILE A 36 -0.38 14.73 -1.66
CA ILE A 36 -1.63 14.03 -1.95
C ILE A 36 -2.69 14.27 -0.89
N SER A 37 -2.31 14.28 0.40
CA SER A 37 -3.26 14.31 1.53
C SER A 37 -3.38 15.65 2.21
N GLY A 38 -2.38 16.52 2.08
CA GLY A 38 -2.20 17.71 2.89
C GLY A 38 -1.65 17.45 4.30
N CYS A 39 -1.48 16.19 4.70
CA CYS A 39 -1.02 15.79 6.02
C CYS A 39 0.51 15.62 6.08
N ASP A 40 1.08 15.85 7.26
CA ASP A 40 2.50 15.67 7.51
C ASP A 40 2.81 14.26 8.01
N VAL A 41 3.90 13.69 7.50
CA VAL A 41 4.49 12.47 8.05
C VAL A 41 5.36 12.85 9.24
N ILE A 42 4.96 12.40 10.44
CA ILE A 42 5.70 12.64 11.67
C ILE A 42 6.83 11.60 11.76
N PRO A 43 8.11 12.02 11.87
CA PRO A 43 9.21 11.09 12.02
C PRO A 43 9.11 10.25 13.29
N PHE A 44 9.48 8.97 13.21
CA PHE A 44 9.59 8.10 14.37
C PHE A 44 10.90 8.38 15.11
N ASN A 45 10.80 8.77 16.38
CA ASN A 45 11.96 9.08 17.20
C ASN A 45 12.22 8.00 18.26
N LYS A 46 13.26 7.18 18.04
CA LYS A 46 13.66 6.10 18.96
C LYS A 46 14.03 6.58 20.37
N ASN A 47 14.29 7.86 20.56
CA ASN A 47 14.62 8.43 21.87
C ASN A 47 13.37 9.00 22.59
N ASN A 48 12.26 9.21 21.89
CA ASN A 48 11.02 9.66 22.48
C ASN A 48 10.36 8.53 23.28
N PRO A 49 10.00 8.72 24.54
CA PRO A 49 9.38 7.67 25.38
C PRO A 49 8.08 7.11 24.80
N ASP A 50 7.23 7.97 24.23
CA ASP A 50 5.96 7.56 23.66
C ASP A 50 6.13 6.72 22.38
N ASP A 51 7.17 7.03 21.57
CA ASP A 51 7.48 6.25 20.38
C ASP A 51 8.10 4.90 20.74
N LYS A 52 8.88 4.84 21.82
CA LYS A 52 9.35 3.57 22.40
C LYS A 52 8.20 2.73 22.87
N GLN A 53 7.22 3.33 23.57
CA GLN A 53 6.03 2.62 24.04
C GLN A 53 5.22 2.09 22.85
N LEU A 54 4.97 2.93 21.83
CA LEU A 54 4.31 2.51 20.59
C LEU A 54 5.04 1.32 19.94
N LEU A 55 6.36 1.36 19.88
CA LEU A 55 7.15 0.24 19.32
C LEU A 55 6.98 -1.04 20.13
N MET A 56 6.99 -0.95 21.46
CA MET A 56 6.78 -2.11 22.34
C MET A 56 5.38 -2.71 22.13
N ASP A 57 4.36 -1.86 22.04
CA ASP A 57 2.98 -2.28 21.80
C ASP A 57 2.84 -2.93 20.40
N LEU A 58 3.47 -2.36 19.38
CA LEU A 58 3.52 -2.96 18.04
C LEU A 58 4.23 -4.31 18.01
N ILE A 59 5.34 -4.46 18.74
CA ILE A 59 6.05 -5.74 18.88
C ILE A 59 5.14 -6.78 19.53
N ALA A 60 4.46 -6.43 20.61
CA ALA A 60 3.54 -7.32 21.31
C ALA A 60 2.37 -7.75 20.39
N ALA A 61 1.74 -6.77 19.72
CA ALA A 61 0.67 -7.03 18.77
C ALA A 61 1.12 -7.92 17.60
N THR A 62 2.29 -7.63 17.03
CA THR A 62 2.83 -8.42 15.91
C THR A 62 3.09 -9.87 16.30
N ARG A 63 3.66 -10.11 17.50
CA ARG A 63 3.86 -11.47 18.04
C ARG A 63 2.52 -12.21 18.21
N LEU A 64 1.52 -11.52 18.71
CA LEU A 64 0.18 -12.09 18.90
C LEU A 64 -0.49 -12.39 17.55
N ALA A 65 -0.41 -11.47 16.59
CA ALA A 65 -0.93 -11.66 15.23
C ALA A 65 -0.29 -12.89 14.56
N VAL A 66 1.04 -13.02 14.64
CA VAL A 66 1.77 -14.19 14.11
C VAL A 66 1.33 -15.49 14.80
N LYS A 67 1.20 -15.47 16.13
CA LYS A 67 0.71 -16.63 16.88
C LYS A 67 -0.69 -17.08 16.44
N ASN A 68 -1.60 -16.11 16.29
CA ASN A 68 -2.99 -16.38 15.90
C ASN A 68 -3.09 -16.84 14.43
N ALA A 69 -2.36 -16.17 13.52
CA ALA A 69 -2.28 -16.57 12.11
C ALA A 69 -1.69 -17.98 11.95
N ASN A 70 -0.65 -18.32 12.73
CA ASN A 70 -0.06 -19.67 12.72
C ASN A 70 -0.98 -20.74 13.31
N LYS A 71 -1.81 -20.38 14.29
CA LYS A 71 -2.80 -21.31 14.85
C LYS A 71 -3.88 -21.66 13.84
N SER A 72 -4.41 -20.67 13.13
CA SER A 72 -5.48 -20.84 12.14
C SER A 72 -4.97 -21.36 10.80
N GLY A 73 -3.75 -20.97 10.40
CA GLY A 73 -3.25 -21.06 9.04
C GLY A 73 -3.88 -20.02 8.13
N ILE A 74 -3.14 -19.56 7.13
CA ILE A 74 -3.65 -18.68 6.09
C ILE A 74 -3.84 -19.49 4.81
N PHE A 75 -5.09 -19.71 4.41
CA PHE A 75 -5.45 -20.50 3.23
C PHE A 75 -5.82 -19.55 2.08
N THR A 76 -4.98 -19.53 1.05
CA THR A 76 -5.23 -18.74 -0.17
C THR A 76 -4.69 -19.47 -1.38
N ARG A 77 -5.21 -19.14 -2.57
CA ARG A 77 -4.74 -19.75 -3.83
C ARG A 77 -3.37 -19.22 -4.25
N ARG A 78 -3.10 -17.95 -3.98
CA ARG A 78 -1.91 -17.22 -4.44
C ARG A 78 -1.14 -16.63 -3.26
N GLU A 79 0.17 -16.74 -3.31
CA GLU A 79 1.07 -16.22 -2.27
C GLU A 79 0.96 -14.70 -2.07
N ASN A 80 0.71 -13.96 -3.14
CA ASN A 80 0.54 -12.50 -3.08
C ASN A 80 -0.77 -12.05 -2.41
N GLU A 81 -1.73 -12.95 -2.19
CA GLU A 81 -2.98 -12.67 -1.48
C GLU A 81 -2.83 -12.77 0.05
N VAL A 82 -1.73 -13.38 0.53
CA VAL A 82 -1.48 -13.58 1.97
C VAL A 82 -1.51 -12.26 2.75
N GLY A 83 -1.02 -11.17 2.14
CA GLY A 83 -1.06 -9.84 2.73
C GLY A 83 -2.45 -9.44 3.23
N ASN A 84 -3.46 -9.60 2.37
CA ASN A 84 -4.85 -9.24 2.69
C ASN A 84 -5.44 -10.09 3.84
N HIS A 85 -4.92 -11.31 4.02
CA HIS A 85 -5.38 -12.23 5.07
C HIS A 85 -4.69 -12.01 6.41
N ILE A 86 -3.51 -11.37 6.45
CA ILE A 86 -2.81 -11.10 7.71
C ILE A 86 -3.29 -9.82 8.39
N GLU A 87 -3.84 -8.86 7.63
CA GLU A 87 -4.36 -7.59 8.16
C GLU A 87 -5.39 -7.77 9.29
N PRO A 88 -6.43 -8.64 9.18
CA PRO A 88 -7.39 -8.86 10.25
C PRO A 88 -6.74 -9.35 11.54
N PHE A 89 -5.77 -10.27 11.47
CA PHE A 89 -5.03 -10.74 12.65
C PHE A 89 -4.24 -9.60 13.30
N MET A 90 -3.69 -8.69 12.48
CA MET A 90 -2.94 -7.55 13.00
C MET A 90 -3.87 -6.55 13.68
N ILE A 91 -5.02 -6.22 13.09
CA ILE A 91 -6.02 -5.32 13.68
C ILE A 91 -6.51 -5.88 15.03
N GLU A 92 -6.87 -7.15 15.07
CA GLU A 92 -7.33 -7.82 16.29
C GLU A 92 -6.26 -7.77 17.38
N ALA A 93 -5.02 -8.12 17.04
CA ALA A 93 -3.90 -8.13 17.96
C ALA A 93 -3.57 -6.73 18.51
N LEU A 94 -3.63 -5.70 17.68
CA LEU A 94 -3.45 -4.31 18.10
C LEU A 94 -4.50 -3.90 19.15
N ASN A 95 -5.75 -4.24 18.90
CA ASN A 95 -6.82 -3.95 19.87
C ASN A 95 -6.66 -4.73 21.20
N GLN A 96 -6.20 -5.98 21.15
CA GLN A 96 -5.92 -6.78 22.33
C GLN A 96 -4.72 -6.29 23.16
N THR A 97 -3.80 -5.54 22.54
CA THR A 97 -2.62 -4.98 23.22
C THR A 97 -2.83 -3.56 23.74
N GLY A 98 -4.06 -3.04 23.71
CA GLY A 98 -4.43 -1.76 24.28
C GLY A 98 -4.27 -0.56 23.36
N LEU A 99 -4.10 -0.80 22.06
CA LEU A 99 -4.19 0.21 21.01
C LEU A 99 -5.63 0.23 20.46
N THR A 100 -6.01 1.30 19.77
CA THR A 100 -7.28 1.34 19.03
C THR A 100 -6.98 1.28 17.55
N ALA A 101 -7.27 0.15 16.91
CA ALA A 101 -6.95 -0.09 15.51
C ALA A 101 -8.18 -0.49 14.69
N ASN A 102 -8.27 0.05 13.48
CA ASN A 102 -9.31 -0.29 12.51
C ASN A 102 -8.83 -0.04 11.07
N ARG A 103 -9.65 -0.41 10.10
CA ARG A 103 -9.43 0.02 8.71
C ARG A 103 -9.57 1.53 8.62
N PRO A 104 -8.66 2.22 7.90
CA PRO A 104 -8.72 3.66 7.77
C PRO A 104 -9.95 4.10 6.98
N GLU A 105 -10.46 5.26 7.35
CA GLU A 105 -11.58 5.93 6.68
C GLU A 105 -11.08 7.09 5.84
N THR A 106 -11.83 7.43 4.80
CA THR A 106 -11.61 8.64 4.00
C THR A 106 -12.13 9.88 4.76
N LYS A 107 -11.86 11.08 4.24
CA LYS A 107 -12.42 12.32 4.79
C LYS A 107 -13.96 12.32 4.87
N GLU A 108 -14.62 11.56 4.01
CA GLU A 108 -16.09 11.40 3.99
C GLU A 108 -16.58 10.26 4.91
N GLY A 109 -15.71 9.65 5.71
CA GLY A 109 -16.07 8.54 6.62
C GLY A 109 -16.30 7.19 5.94
N LYS A 110 -15.93 7.06 4.66
CA LYS A 110 -16.06 5.80 3.92
C LYS A 110 -14.89 4.88 4.22
N LYS A 111 -15.17 3.64 4.62
CA LYS A 111 -14.16 2.58 4.77
C LYS A 111 -13.79 2.02 3.41
N LYS A 112 -12.52 2.15 3.03
CA LYS A 112 -11.98 1.54 1.80
C LYS A 112 -11.00 0.43 2.15
N ALA A 113 -11.22 -0.77 1.60
CA ALA A 113 -10.30 -1.90 1.76
C ALA A 113 -9.07 -1.78 0.86
N VAL A 114 -9.16 -1.07 -0.27
CA VAL A 114 -8.10 -0.95 -1.27
C VAL A 114 -7.31 0.35 -1.08
N GLY A 115 -6.01 0.28 -1.36
CA GLY A 115 -5.08 1.41 -1.33
C GLY A 115 -4.46 1.64 0.05
N TYR A 116 -3.40 2.44 0.05
CA TYR A 116 -2.62 2.81 1.22
C TYR A 116 -3.38 3.79 2.14
N PRO A 117 -3.25 3.68 3.47
CA PRO A 117 -2.68 2.60 4.27
C PRO A 117 -3.68 1.47 4.58
N ASP A 118 -3.20 0.32 5.11
CA ASP A 118 -4.05 -0.82 5.48
C ASP A 118 -4.77 -0.61 6.81
N ILE A 119 -4.07 -0.05 7.81
CA ILE A 119 -4.56 0.08 9.18
C ILE A 119 -4.34 1.51 9.68
N PHE A 120 -5.36 2.07 10.30
CA PHE A 120 -5.28 3.25 11.14
C PHE A 120 -5.28 2.83 12.60
N LEU A 121 -4.37 3.37 13.40
CA LEU A 121 -4.34 3.10 14.83
C LEU A 121 -4.07 4.37 15.64
N LYS A 122 -4.66 4.41 16.84
CA LYS A 122 -4.30 5.36 17.89
C LYS A 122 -3.49 4.63 18.95
N ASP A 123 -2.37 5.20 19.33
CA ASP A 123 -1.59 4.70 20.46
C ASP A 123 -2.25 5.01 21.81
N ARG A 124 -1.61 4.59 22.90
CA ARG A 124 -2.15 4.78 24.28
C ARG A 124 -2.38 6.25 24.63
N ASN A 125 -1.67 7.16 23.97
CA ASN A 125 -1.80 8.60 24.17
C ASN A 125 -2.79 9.25 23.17
N GLY A 126 -3.52 8.43 22.38
CA GLY A 126 -4.48 8.88 21.38
C GLY A 126 -3.84 9.44 20.11
N ARG A 127 -2.50 9.33 19.93
CA ARG A 127 -1.80 9.85 18.76
C ARG A 127 -2.10 8.98 17.54
N PRO A 128 -2.44 9.61 16.40
CA PRO A 128 -2.73 8.87 15.16
C PRO A 128 -1.45 8.27 14.56
N ASN A 129 -1.57 7.07 14.04
CA ASN A 129 -0.52 6.37 13.31
C ASN A 129 -1.13 5.54 12.19
N TYR A 130 -0.39 5.34 11.11
CA TYR A 130 -0.75 4.48 10.00
C TYR A 130 0.20 3.30 9.92
N LEU A 131 -0.35 2.12 9.67
CA LEU A 131 0.39 0.88 9.55
C LEU A 131 0.02 0.19 8.24
N GLU A 132 1.02 -0.24 7.52
CA GLU A 132 0.91 -1.05 6.32
C GLU A 132 1.40 -2.46 6.61
N CYS A 133 0.69 -3.46 6.16
CA CYS A 133 1.07 -4.86 6.26
C CYS A 133 1.66 -5.35 4.93
N LYS A 134 2.87 -5.88 4.97
CA LYS A 134 3.54 -6.45 3.80
C LYS A 134 3.94 -7.89 4.07
N THR A 135 3.93 -8.69 3.03
CA THR A 135 4.48 -10.05 3.08
C THR A 135 5.65 -10.18 2.11
N TYR A 136 6.63 -10.97 2.47
CA TYR A 136 7.78 -11.27 1.64
C TYR A 136 8.21 -12.73 1.80
N ASN A 137 8.92 -13.23 0.81
CA ASN A 137 9.67 -14.47 0.88
C ASN A 137 11.18 -14.19 0.74
N GLU A 138 12.01 -15.16 1.06
CA GLU A 138 13.48 -15.02 1.03
C GLU A 138 13.99 -14.58 -0.34
N ARG A 139 13.36 -15.07 -1.42
CA ARG A 139 13.80 -14.81 -2.80
C ARG A 139 13.59 -13.36 -3.23
N ASN A 140 12.60 -12.68 -2.67
CA ASN A 140 12.19 -11.34 -3.10
C ASN A 140 12.69 -10.22 -2.18
N TYR A 141 13.29 -10.55 -1.04
CA TYR A 141 13.61 -9.58 0.00
C TYR A 141 14.61 -8.50 -0.43
N GLN A 142 15.59 -8.85 -1.27
CA GLN A 142 16.65 -7.93 -1.73
C GLN A 142 16.53 -7.58 -3.21
N THR A 143 15.36 -7.71 -3.79
CA THR A 143 15.15 -7.38 -5.20
C THR A 143 14.70 -5.94 -5.39
N THR A 144 14.82 -5.45 -6.63
CA THR A 144 14.27 -4.14 -7.05
C THR A 144 12.78 -4.22 -7.37
N GLN A 145 12.13 -5.35 -7.10
CA GLN A 145 10.70 -5.52 -7.31
C GLN A 145 9.90 -4.54 -6.46
N ARG A 146 8.91 -3.91 -7.06
CA ARG A 146 8.02 -2.97 -6.37
C ARG A 146 7.20 -3.70 -5.31
N SER A 147 7.45 -3.41 -4.03
CA SER A 147 6.72 -3.99 -2.90
C SER A 147 5.87 -2.98 -2.13
N PHE A 148 6.21 -1.70 -2.22
CA PHE A 148 5.44 -0.62 -1.61
C PHE A 148 5.03 0.37 -2.70
N TYR A 149 3.73 0.57 -2.85
CA TYR A 149 3.17 1.50 -3.81
C TYR A 149 1.77 1.94 -3.38
N PHE A 150 1.40 3.12 -3.79
CA PHE A 150 0.04 3.63 -3.70
C PHE A 150 -0.24 4.55 -4.89
N SER A 151 -1.50 4.66 -5.24
CA SER A 151 -1.97 5.63 -6.24
C SER A 151 -2.74 6.73 -5.54
N PRO A 152 -2.65 7.98 -6.02
CA PRO A 152 -3.57 9.02 -5.59
C PRO A 152 -5.00 8.55 -5.84
N ALA A 153 -5.91 8.92 -4.96
CA ALA A 153 -7.33 8.73 -5.23
C ALA A 153 -7.77 9.73 -6.32
N GLU A 154 -8.76 9.35 -7.13
CA GLU A 154 -9.33 10.23 -8.16
C GLU A 154 -9.82 11.56 -7.57
N ARG A 155 -10.32 11.51 -6.32
CA ARG A 155 -10.69 12.69 -5.53
C ARG A 155 -9.81 12.76 -4.29
N SER A 156 -9.34 13.94 -3.96
CA SER A 156 -8.53 14.18 -2.74
C SER A 156 -9.25 13.75 -1.45
N THR A 157 -10.61 13.78 -1.45
CA THR A 157 -11.44 13.32 -0.32
C THR A 157 -11.45 11.81 -0.15
N ASP A 158 -11.06 11.06 -1.16
CA ASP A 158 -11.05 9.60 -1.16
C ASP A 158 -9.75 9.00 -0.63
N PHE A 159 -8.76 9.82 -0.31
CA PHE A 159 -7.51 9.37 0.27
C PHE A 159 -7.67 9.11 1.77
N LYS A 160 -7.07 8.02 2.24
CA LYS A 160 -7.26 7.53 3.62
C LYS A 160 -6.33 8.18 4.67
N VAL A 161 -5.31 8.92 4.23
CA VAL A 161 -4.45 9.69 5.15
C VAL A 161 -5.11 11.03 5.41
N ILE A 162 -5.67 11.19 6.62
CA ILE A 162 -6.43 12.37 7.04
C ILE A 162 -5.88 13.03 8.30
N TYR A 163 -4.82 12.47 8.88
CA TYR A 163 -4.14 12.98 10.05
C TYR A 163 -2.63 13.13 9.82
N ASN A 164 -2.03 14.12 10.47
CA ASN A 164 -0.58 14.13 10.66
C ASN A 164 -0.21 12.95 11.56
N ALA A 165 0.62 12.04 11.08
CA ALA A 165 0.82 10.76 11.75
C ALA A 165 2.20 10.15 11.45
N ARG A 166 2.62 9.18 12.26
CA ARG A 166 3.71 8.27 11.92
C ARG A 166 3.21 7.24 10.93
N HIS A 167 4.07 6.89 9.99
CA HIS A 167 3.81 5.89 8.98
C HIS A 167 4.78 4.73 9.14
N LEU A 168 4.22 3.55 9.41
CA LEU A 168 4.96 2.36 9.79
C LEU A 168 4.60 1.20 8.85
N VAL A 169 5.50 0.24 8.73
CA VAL A 169 5.27 -1.00 7.99
C VAL A 169 5.60 -2.17 8.90
N VAL A 170 4.70 -3.15 8.95
CA VAL A 170 5.01 -4.49 9.46
C VAL A 170 5.14 -5.43 8.27
N SER A 171 6.30 -6.04 8.14
CA SER A 171 6.60 -6.96 7.04
C SER A 171 6.78 -8.37 7.58
N PHE A 172 6.03 -9.33 7.03
CA PHE A 172 6.01 -10.73 7.47
C PHE A 172 6.70 -11.62 6.45
N LYS A 173 7.68 -12.41 6.89
CA LYS A 173 8.24 -13.50 6.09
C LYS A 173 7.23 -14.65 6.10
N ILE A 174 6.82 -15.08 4.92
CA ILE A 174 5.82 -16.13 4.75
C ILE A 174 6.49 -17.38 4.22
N GLU A 175 6.17 -18.52 4.82
CA GLU A 175 6.56 -19.84 4.34
C GLU A 175 5.32 -20.68 4.03
N ARG A 176 5.48 -21.55 3.04
CA ARG A 176 4.44 -22.52 2.68
C ARG A 176 4.47 -23.70 3.65
N ALA A 177 3.30 -24.14 4.06
CA ALA A 177 3.10 -25.31 4.88
C ALA A 177 1.90 -26.11 4.37
N GLU A 178 1.79 -27.34 4.83
CA GLU A 178 0.60 -28.15 4.65
C GLU A 178 -0.15 -28.26 5.98
N ARG A 179 -1.44 -28.02 5.96
CA ARG A 179 -2.33 -28.17 7.10
C ARG A 179 -3.64 -28.82 6.66
N GLU A 180 -4.02 -29.89 7.33
CA GLU A 180 -5.26 -30.62 7.03
C GLU A 180 -5.38 -31.02 5.54
N GLY A 181 -4.25 -31.44 4.93
CA GLY A 181 -4.18 -31.81 3.52
C GLY A 181 -4.35 -30.63 2.54
N LYS A 182 -4.27 -29.37 3.03
CA LYS A 182 -4.38 -28.17 2.22
C LYS A 182 -3.12 -27.31 2.32
N ARG A 183 -2.83 -26.59 1.25
CA ARG A 183 -1.76 -25.57 1.24
C ARG A 183 -2.13 -24.43 2.16
N ALA A 184 -1.28 -24.15 3.14
CA ALA A 184 -1.36 -23.03 4.05
C ALA A 184 -0.11 -22.15 3.93
N PHE A 185 -0.21 -20.90 4.36
CA PHE A 185 0.89 -19.96 4.48
C PHE A 185 1.01 -19.54 5.94
N LEU A 186 2.24 -19.53 6.45
CA LEU A 186 2.53 -19.23 7.85
C LEU A 186 3.53 -18.08 7.94
N PRO A 187 3.24 -17.01 8.69
CA PRO A 187 4.23 -16.00 9.03
C PRO A 187 5.26 -16.59 10.02
N VAL A 188 6.53 -16.65 9.60
CA VAL A 188 7.62 -17.25 10.38
C VAL A 188 8.60 -16.22 10.95
N HIS A 189 8.61 -15.01 10.39
CA HIS A 189 9.45 -13.93 10.86
C HIS A 189 8.76 -12.59 10.53
N TRP A 190 9.10 -11.53 11.27
CA TRP A 190 8.55 -10.21 11.02
C TRP A 190 9.58 -9.11 11.27
N LYS A 191 9.36 -7.97 10.65
CA LYS A 191 10.14 -6.74 10.81
C LYS A 191 9.21 -5.54 10.87
N ILE A 192 9.55 -4.54 11.67
CA ILE A 192 8.82 -3.27 11.76
C ILE A 192 9.76 -2.17 11.27
N PHE A 193 9.24 -1.32 10.37
CA PHE A 193 9.98 -0.21 9.79
C PHE A 193 9.21 1.09 9.99
N SER A 194 9.92 2.20 10.22
CA SER A 194 9.42 3.53 9.90
C SER A 194 9.74 3.83 8.45
N ILE A 195 8.79 4.42 7.74
CA ILE A 195 8.96 4.76 6.32
C ILE A 195 9.00 6.27 6.06
N ASP A 196 9.18 7.06 7.10
CA ASP A 196 9.31 8.51 7.02
C ASP A 196 10.46 8.98 6.10
N ASN A 197 11.53 8.19 6.01
CA ASN A 197 12.68 8.45 5.13
C ASN A 197 12.70 7.58 3.85
N LEU A 198 11.60 6.89 3.53
CA LEU A 198 11.53 6.09 2.32
C LEU A 198 11.65 7.00 1.09
N ILE A 199 12.47 6.57 0.13
CA ILE A 199 12.64 7.24 -1.17
C ILE A 199 11.98 6.38 -2.24
N GLY A 200 11.19 7.01 -3.06
CA GLY A 200 10.47 6.37 -4.16
C GLY A 200 10.61 7.11 -5.48
N GLN A 201 9.87 6.65 -6.46
CA GLN A 201 9.67 7.31 -7.74
C GLN A 201 8.18 7.39 -8.06
N ILE A 202 7.77 8.46 -8.74
CA ILE A 202 6.43 8.62 -9.27
C ILE A 202 6.50 8.34 -10.77
N LYS A 203 5.61 7.47 -11.25
CA LYS A 203 5.47 7.14 -12.67
C LYS A 203 4.03 7.39 -13.08
N HIS A 204 3.88 7.97 -14.24
CA HIS A 204 2.61 8.05 -14.94
C HIS A 204 2.54 6.91 -15.96
N GLU A 205 1.37 6.34 -16.16
CA GLU A 205 1.14 5.21 -17.07
C GLU A 205 0.02 5.60 -18.05
N PHE A 206 0.17 5.22 -19.31
CA PHE A 206 -0.95 5.28 -20.26
C PHE A 206 -1.94 4.19 -19.90
N ASN A 207 -3.20 4.57 -19.68
CA ASN A 207 -4.26 3.64 -19.29
C ASN A 207 -5.43 3.73 -20.25
N SER A 208 -5.94 2.59 -20.66
CA SER A 208 -7.16 2.47 -21.42
C SER A 208 -8.11 1.47 -20.76
N SER A 209 -9.39 1.75 -20.77
CA SER A 209 -10.40 0.83 -20.24
C SER A 209 -10.73 -0.27 -21.24
N ASN A 210 -11.23 -1.43 -20.77
CA ASN A 210 -11.77 -2.46 -21.65
C ASN A 210 -12.83 -1.92 -22.60
N LYS A 211 -13.70 -1.02 -22.15
CA LYS A 211 -14.71 -0.37 -22.97
C LYS A 211 -14.11 0.39 -24.16
N GLN A 212 -12.92 0.98 -24.00
CA GLN A 212 -12.24 1.68 -25.09
C GLN A 212 -11.48 0.73 -26.01
N MET A 213 -10.84 -0.29 -25.41
CA MET A 213 -10.02 -1.26 -26.16
C MET A 213 -10.88 -2.17 -27.04
N TYR A 214 -12.04 -2.62 -26.54
CA TYR A 214 -12.94 -3.55 -27.24
C TYR A 214 -14.06 -2.84 -28.01
N LYS A 215 -13.85 -1.64 -28.47
CA LYS A 215 -14.76 -1.00 -29.43
C LYS A 215 -14.70 -1.69 -30.80
N ASP A 216 -15.84 -1.77 -31.46
CA ASP A 216 -15.94 -2.39 -32.80
C ASP A 216 -15.01 -1.74 -33.81
N GLU A 217 -14.76 -0.44 -33.71
CA GLU A 217 -13.81 0.29 -34.56
C GLU A 217 -12.35 -0.17 -34.43
N ASN A 218 -12.02 -0.85 -33.34
CA ASN A 218 -10.68 -1.41 -33.10
C ASN A 218 -10.59 -2.91 -33.46
N LEU A 219 -11.72 -3.56 -33.75
CA LEU A 219 -11.77 -4.99 -34.06
C LEU A 219 -11.23 -5.24 -35.48
N LEU A 220 -10.20 -6.04 -35.59
CA LEU A 220 -9.64 -6.42 -36.88
C LEU A 220 -10.09 -7.82 -37.34
N ALA A 221 -10.37 -8.71 -36.40
CA ALA A 221 -10.84 -10.06 -36.71
C ALA A 221 -11.48 -10.66 -35.43
N GLU A 222 -12.45 -11.54 -35.64
CA GLU A 222 -13.08 -12.34 -34.62
C GLU A 222 -13.11 -13.81 -35.05
N GLY A 223 -13.07 -14.76 -34.11
CA GLY A 223 -13.15 -16.18 -34.36
C GLY A 223 -13.52 -16.95 -33.10
N GLY A 224 -13.97 -18.20 -33.28
CA GLY A 224 -14.34 -19.11 -32.19
C GLY A 224 -13.70 -20.48 -32.38
N LEU A 225 -13.92 -21.40 -31.44
CA LEU A 225 -13.62 -22.82 -31.60
C LEU A 225 -14.65 -23.42 -32.54
N GLU A 226 -14.21 -24.05 -33.67
CA GLU A 226 -15.02 -24.88 -34.52
C GLU A 226 -15.23 -26.26 -33.88
#